data_e7961f6680ff670ca29394265a49a42d
#
_entry.id   e7961f6680ff670ca29394265a49a42d
#
_cell.length_a   1.000
_cell.length_b   1.000
_cell.length_c   1.000
_cell.angle_alpha   90.00
_cell.angle_beta   90.00
_cell.angle_gamma   90.00
#
_symmetry.space_group_name_H-M   'P 1'
#
loop_
_entity.id
_entity.type
_entity.pdbx_description
1 polymer ?
#
loop_
_entity_poly.entity_id
_entity_poly.type
_entity_poly.pdbx_seq_one_letter_code
_entity_poly.pdbx_strand_id
1 'polypeptide(L)'
;MYESIENENRMWAVLFVFYCLFHQFFERKLSEYIVGLFLSTFQDTTVSRLLIIFIILFISLRLHAKGKRHEHISAGKIFMMILVIMIWAYYRFVNQTWIFTEMFASDFLCYIDVVPFYCVGVTVLRIIPHKPVYTPNPNNAFIIDNPIDNKKYDCFGHAQFAESMANKLLDTNISSGAFTLGIVAPWGFGKTSFINMMKKQMENKAIIIDFSPWIYGTDTNLTQAFFTELNKSLRIYNTSLSEDLMAYAELLDGSEMETLNILSRILKKWHKQTLEFRRKKLEETLLNIKQPIVIFIDDLDRLESKEIMEVLKIIRNSANFPNLRFVAAYDHNYLVQAIKNLSIYSPGIFLEKIFQVEYILPNFDKEKLYEQLYELCSTFVEEKEELKKILTPQYRITGFFADELTN
;
A
#
# COMPACT_ATOMS: atom_id res chain seq x y z
N MET A 1 4.32 3.68 -3.02
CA MET A 1 5.45 4.54 -3.37
C MET A 1 5.95 4.30 -4.80
N TYR A 2 6.21 3.06 -5.24
CA TYR A 2 6.62 2.74 -6.62
C TYR A 2 5.54 3.10 -7.66
N GLU A 3 4.27 2.75 -7.42
CA GLU A 3 3.15 3.07 -8.31
C GLU A 3 2.90 4.58 -8.49
N SER A 4 3.12 5.38 -7.44
CA SER A 4 2.96 6.84 -7.56
C SER A 4 4.05 7.47 -8.44
N ILE A 5 5.27 6.94 -8.38
CA ILE A 5 6.39 7.40 -9.21
C ILE A 5 6.20 6.99 -10.67
N GLU A 6 5.68 5.80 -10.92
CA GLU A 6 5.38 5.29 -12.27
C GLU A 6 4.23 6.07 -12.91
N ASN A 7 3.18 6.38 -12.17
CA ASN A 7 2.07 7.21 -12.63
C ASN A 7 2.52 8.65 -12.94
N GLU A 8 3.38 9.24 -12.11
CA GLU A 8 3.94 10.58 -12.35
C GLU A 8 4.79 10.61 -13.64
N ASN A 9 5.62 9.61 -13.86
CA ASN A 9 6.44 9.49 -15.06
C ASN A 9 5.59 9.27 -16.33
N ARG A 10 4.55 8.44 -16.25
CA ARG A 10 3.60 8.22 -17.34
C ARG A 10 2.85 9.50 -17.72
N MET A 11 2.41 10.25 -16.73
CA MET A 11 1.74 11.54 -16.94
C MET A 11 2.64 12.52 -17.71
N TRP A 12 3.92 12.66 -17.30
CA TRP A 12 4.87 13.55 -17.99
C TRP A 12 5.20 13.10 -19.40
N ALA A 13 5.31 11.78 -19.64
CA ALA A 13 5.51 11.23 -20.97
C ALA A 13 4.31 11.52 -21.88
N VAL A 14 3.08 11.38 -21.39
CA VAL A 14 1.86 11.71 -22.14
C VAL A 14 1.81 13.21 -22.46
N LEU A 15 2.14 14.08 -21.52
CA LEU A 15 2.18 15.52 -21.74
C LEU A 15 3.25 15.89 -22.78
N PHE A 16 4.39 15.21 -22.80
CA PHE A 16 5.41 15.43 -23.82
C PHE A 16 4.97 14.99 -25.21
N VAL A 17 4.36 13.80 -25.32
CA VAL A 17 3.79 13.34 -26.60
C VAL A 17 2.71 14.30 -27.09
N PHE A 18 1.85 14.78 -26.19
CA PHE A 18 0.83 15.78 -26.51
C PHE A 18 1.46 17.10 -26.98
N TYR A 19 2.51 17.57 -26.33
CA TYR A 19 3.27 18.73 -26.81
C TYR A 19 3.86 18.50 -28.20
N CYS A 20 4.48 17.35 -28.46
CA CYS A 20 5.05 17.03 -29.78
C CYS A 20 3.98 17.00 -30.88
N LEU A 21 2.80 16.44 -30.60
CA LEU A 21 1.69 16.37 -31.54
C LEU A 21 1.08 17.73 -31.85
N PHE A 22 1.02 18.60 -30.87
CA PHE A 22 0.39 19.92 -30.97
C PHE A 22 1.41 21.07 -30.92
N HIS A 23 2.70 20.82 -31.19
CA HIS A 23 3.77 21.81 -31.04
C HIS A 23 3.49 23.12 -31.75
N GLN A 24 2.94 23.08 -33.01
CA GLN A 24 2.61 24.29 -33.76
C GLN A 24 1.53 25.14 -33.08
N PHE A 25 0.54 24.49 -32.45
CA PHE A 25 -0.48 25.21 -31.67
C PHE A 25 0.13 25.85 -30.43
N PHE A 26 0.96 25.12 -29.69
CA PHE A 26 1.64 25.66 -28.51
C PHE A 26 2.62 26.77 -28.90
N GLU A 27 3.39 26.59 -29.96
CA GLU A 27 4.30 27.61 -30.45
C GLU A 27 3.59 28.90 -30.83
N ARG A 28 2.45 28.81 -31.51
CA ARG A 28 1.62 29.97 -31.86
C ARG A 28 1.09 30.67 -30.61
N LYS A 29 0.60 29.90 -29.63
CA LYS A 29 0.07 30.47 -28.37
C LYS A 29 1.17 31.06 -27.48
N LEU A 30 2.27 30.40 -27.35
CA LEU A 30 3.44 30.93 -26.63
C LEU A 30 4.00 32.18 -27.29
N SER A 31 4.05 32.19 -28.63
CA SER A 31 4.47 33.38 -29.40
C SER A 31 3.51 34.57 -29.19
N GLU A 32 2.21 34.32 -29.19
CA GLU A 32 1.18 35.34 -29.01
C GLU A 32 1.16 35.90 -27.58
N TYR A 33 1.19 35.05 -26.54
CA TYR A 33 0.95 35.46 -25.15
C TYR A 33 2.19 35.68 -24.31
N ILE A 34 3.28 34.99 -24.57
CA ILE A 34 4.51 35.07 -23.77
C ILE A 34 5.62 35.82 -24.50
N VAL A 35 5.93 35.37 -25.72
CA VAL A 35 7.05 35.98 -26.45
C VAL A 35 6.68 37.41 -26.90
N GLY A 36 5.50 37.58 -27.52
CA GLY A 36 5.04 38.85 -28.05
C GLY A 36 4.74 39.90 -26.98
N LEU A 37 4.16 39.50 -25.86
CA LEU A 37 3.76 40.42 -24.78
C LEU A 37 4.89 40.70 -23.78
N PHE A 38 5.76 39.74 -23.53
CA PHE A 38 6.74 39.85 -22.44
C PHE A 38 8.19 39.79 -22.93
N LEU A 39 8.58 38.75 -23.67
CA LEU A 39 9.99 38.54 -24.03
C LEU A 39 10.48 39.47 -25.13
N SER A 40 9.64 39.86 -26.11
CA SER A 40 10.02 40.79 -27.19
C SER A 40 10.07 42.24 -26.74
N THR A 41 9.37 42.60 -25.66
CA THR A 41 9.40 43.96 -25.07
C THR A 41 10.52 44.16 -24.06
N PHE A 42 11.20 43.06 -23.69
CA PHE A 42 12.29 43.07 -22.72
C PHE A 42 13.53 43.68 -23.36
N GLN A 43 13.99 44.80 -22.84
CA GLN A 43 15.20 45.50 -23.32
C GLN A 43 16.37 45.34 -22.34
N ASP A 44 17.60 45.28 -22.88
CA ASP A 44 18.82 45.25 -22.07
C ASP A 44 19.10 46.63 -21.45
N THR A 45 18.48 46.87 -20.31
CA THR A 45 18.66 48.10 -19.51
C THR A 45 19.39 47.80 -18.22
N THR A 46 19.90 48.85 -17.56
CA THR A 46 20.58 48.70 -16.26
C THR A 46 19.65 48.04 -15.23
N VAL A 47 18.34 48.33 -15.30
CA VAL A 47 17.32 47.73 -14.39
C VAL A 47 17.14 46.25 -14.68
N SER A 48 17.05 45.84 -15.95
CA SER A 48 16.92 44.42 -16.32
C SER A 48 18.16 43.61 -15.96
N ARG A 49 19.37 44.17 -16.09
CA ARG A 49 20.64 43.57 -15.64
C ARG A 49 20.67 43.35 -14.14
N LEU A 50 20.24 44.32 -13.34
CA LEU A 50 20.18 44.18 -11.88
C LEU A 50 19.13 43.16 -11.46
N LEU A 51 17.97 43.14 -12.14
CA LEU A 51 16.91 42.18 -11.87
C LEU A 51 17.33 40.72 -12.13
N ILE A 52 18.03 40.47 -13.24
CA ILE A 52 18.51 39.11 -13.55
C ILE A 52 19.60 38.65 -12.57
N ILE A 53 20.50 39.52 -12.17
CA ILE A 53 21.49 39.23 -11.13
C ILE A 53 20.80 38.85 -9.81
N PHE A 54 19.75 39.58 -9.43
CA PHE A 54 18.96 39.27 -8.26
C PHE A 54 18.26 37.90 -8.38
N ILE A 55 17.67 37.58 -9.55
CA ILE A 55 17.03 36.27 -9.81
C ILE A 55 18.07 35.15 -9.72
N ILE A 56 19.24 35.27 -10.33
CA ILE A 56 20.30 34.27 -10.27
C ILE A 56 20.76 34.06 -8.82
N LEU A 57 20.95 35.15 -8.06
CA LEU A 57 21.30 35.07 -6.65
C LEU A 57 20.23 34.37 -5.84
N PHE A 58 18.97 34.72 -6.05
CA PHE A 58 17.84 34.11 -5.38
C PHE A 58 17.75 32.61 -5.70
N ILE A 59 17.89 32.21 -6.97
CA ILE A 59 17.95 30.81 -7.40
C ILE A 59 19.10 30.08 -6.71
N SER A 60 20.30 30.67 -6.70
CA SER A 60 21.50 30.08 -6.07
C SER A 60 21.28 29.85 -4.56
N LEU A 61 20.70 30.83 -3.87
CA LEU A 61 20.34 30.70 -2.43
C LEU A 61 19.31 29.61 -2.19
N ARG A 62 18.28 29.51 -3.04
CA ARG A 62 17.28 28.46 -2.97
C ARG A 62 17.86 27.06 -3.22
N LEU A 63 18.74 26.93 -4.22
CA LEU A 63 19.43 25.67 -4.49
C LEU A 63 20.35 25.27 -3.33
N HIS A 64 21.08 26.23 -2.77
CA HIS A 64 21.93 26.00 -1.60
C HIS A 64 21.10 25.56 -0.37
N ALA A 65 19.97 26.21 -0.12
CA ALA A 65 19.07 25.83 0.97
C ALA A 65 18.48 24.43 0.78
N LYS A 66 18.09 24.05 -0.44
CA LYS A 66 17.63 22.69 -0.77
C LYS A 66 18.73 21.65 -0.59
N GLY A 67 19.96 21.95 -1.00
CA GLY A 67 21.12 21.09 -0.77
C GLY A 67 21.38 20.83 0.71
N LYS A 68 21.27 21.86 1.56
CA LYS A 68 21.43 21.71 3.02
C LYS A 68 20.31 20.91 3.68
N ARG A 69 19.07 20.99 3.16
CA ARG A 69 17.93 20.25 3.71
C ARG A 69 17.87 18.79 3.26
N HIS A 70 18.76 18.36 2.37
CA HIS A 70 18.76 17.02 1.77
C HIS A 70 17.38 16.62 1.19
N GLU A 71 16.66 17.59 0.61
CA GLU A 71 15.35 17.34 0.02
C GLU A 71 15.45 16.33 -1.13
N HIS A 72 14.67 15.25 -1.01
CA HIS A 72 14.61 14.21 -2.04
C HIS A 72 13.86 14.71 -3.28
N ILE A 73 14.56 14.81 -4.41
CA ILE A 73 13.93 15.22 -5.67
C ILE A 73 13.40 14.00 -6.41
N SER A 74 12.09 13.96 -6.68
CA SER A 74 11.46 12.83 -7.38
C SER A 74 12.00 12.68 -8.81
N ALA A 75 12.01 11.43 -9.33
CA ALA A 75 12.43 11.14 -10.69
C ALA A 75 11.59 11.89 -11.74
N GLY A 76 10.28 12.04 -11.49
CA GLY A 76 9.37 12.79 -12.36
C GLY A 76 9.75 14.26 -12.50
N LYS A 77 10.18 14.92 -11.41
CA LYS A 77 10.64 16.30 -11.47
C LYS A 77 11.91 16.46 -12.31
N ILE A 78 12.82 15.48 -12.23
CA ILE A 78 14.03 15.50 -13.06
C ILE A 78 13.70 15.32 -14.53
N PHE A 79 12.83 14.36 -14.85
CA PHE A 79 12.36 14.16 -16.21
C PHE A 79 11.76 15.45 -16.77
N MET A 80 10.90 16.12 -16.01
CA MET A 80 10.36 17.44 -16.39
C MET A 80 11.47 18.49 -16.62
N MET A 81 12.48 18.56 -15.75
CA MET A 81 13.59 19.51 -15.94
C MET A 81 14.38 19.24 -17.22
N ILE A 82 14.63 17.96 -17.54
CA ILE A 82 15.28 17.56 -18.80
C ILE A 82 14.44 17.97 -20.00
N LEU A 83 13.13 17.78 -19.96
CA LEU A 83 12.22 18.21 -21.03
C LEU A 83 12.26 19.73 -21.23
N VAL A 84 12.24 20.50 -20.16
CA VAL A 84 12.33 21.96 -20.21
C VAL A 84 13.65 22.38 -20.84
N ILE A 85 14.77 21.74 -20.49
CA ILE A 85 16.08 22.00 -21.10
C ILE A 85 16.08 21.66 -22.60
N MET A 86 15.48 20.54 -23.00
CA MET A 86 15.37 20.17 -24.42
C MET A 86 14.52 21.15 -25.22
N ILE A 87 13.39 21.59 -24.69
CA ILE A 87 12.54 22.59 -25.32
C ILE A 87 13.28 23.93 -25.45
N TRP A 88 13.97 24.39 -24.36
CA TRP A 88 14.79 25.57 -24.39
C TRP A 88 15.88 25.48 -25.47
N ALA A 89 16.64 24.37 -25.53
CA ALA A 89 17.71 24.17 -26.50
C ALA A 89 17.18 24.18 -27.94
N TYR A 90 16.02 23.58 -28.18
CA TYR A 90 15.37 23.56 -29.47
C TYR A 90 15.06 24.99 -29.95
N TYR A 91 14.38 25.80 -29.16
CA TYR A 91 14.03 27.17 -29.52
C TYR A 91 15.22 28.13 -29.51
N ARG A 92 16.26 27.83 -28.74
CA ARG A 92 17.47 28.67 -28.68
C ARG A 92 18.43 28.46 -29.84
N PHE A 93 18.61 27.22 -30.28
CA PHE A 93 19.66 26.84 -31.22
C PHE A 93 19.15 26.29 -32.54
N VAL A 94 17.96 25.68 -32.59
CA VAL A 94 17.44 24.98 -33.79
C VAL A 94 16.34 25.80 -34.46
N ASN A 95 15.32 26.16 -33.71
CA ASN A 95 14.17 26.91 -34.23
C ASN A 95 14.30 28.39 -33.87
N GLN A 96 14.93 29.17 -34.70
CA GLN A 96 15.21 30.60 -34.46
C GLN A 96 13.97 31.50 -34.71
N THR A 97 12.77 30.99 -34.55
CA THR A 97 11.52 31.78 -34.69
C THR A 97 11.40 32.86 -33.64
N TRP A 98 12.02 32.69 -32.49
CA TRP A 98 12.01 33.65 -31.37
C TRP A 98 13.36 34.32 -31.22
N ILE A 99 13.38 35.65 -31.25
CA ILE A 99 14.58 36.45 -30.99
C ILE A 99 14.61 36.74 -29.48
N PHE A 100 15.59 36.18 -28.80
CA PHE A 100 15.77 36.39 -27.37
C PHE A 100 16.71 37.58 -27.13
N THR A 101 16.36 38.43 -26.20
CA THR A 101 17.19 39.60 -25.83
C THR A 101 18.53 39.14 -25.25
N GLU A 102 19.60 39.64 -25.85
CA GLU A 102 20.96 39.39 -25.40
C GLU A 102 21.25 40.09 -24.07
N MET A 103 22.04 39.43 -23.22
CA MET A 103 22.41 39.92 -21.91
C MET A 103 23.84 40.46 -21.89
N PHE A 104 24.05 41.64 -21.32
CA PHE A 104 25.37 42.30 -21.20
C PHE A 104 26.05 42.54 -22.56
N ALA A 105 25.29 42.81 -23.61
CA ALA A 105 25.80 42.98 -24.98
C ALA A 105 26.69 41.80 -25.43
N SER A 106 26.32 40.59 -25.04
CA SER A 106 27.03 39.35 -25.36
C SER A 106 26.17 38.53 -26.32
N ASP A 107 26.69 38.20 -27.49
CA ASP A 107 26.02 37.36 -28.49
C ASP A 107 25.75 35.93 -27.98
N PHE A 108 26.41 35.56 -26.88
CA PHE A 108 26.36 34.19 -26.35
C PHE A 108 25.29 33.98 -25.27
N LEU A 109 24.99 34.98 -24.43
CA LEU A 109 24.08 34.87 -23.30
C LEU A 109 22.80 35.66 -23.51
N CYS A 110 21.67 35.01 -23.27
CA CYS A 110 20.35 35.64 -23.31
C CYS A 110 19.65 35.53 -21.95
N TYR A 111 18.73 36.47 -21.69
CA TYR A 111 17.95 36.44 -20.42
C TYR A 111 17.20 35.15 -20.17
N ILE A 112 16.78 34.44 -21.24
CA ILE A 112 16.08 33.14 -21.12
C ILE A 112 16.97 32.02 -20.56
N ASP A 113 18.29 32.15 -20.59
CA ASP A 113 19.26 31.13 -20.16
C ASP A 113 19.27 30.91 -18.64
N VAL A 114 18.54 31.74 -17.88
CA VAL A 114 18.28 31.50 -16.45
C VAL A 114 17.43 30.24 -16.23
N VAL A 115 16.57 29.87 -17.19
CA VAL A 115 15.73 28.67 -17.07
C VAL A 115 16.56 27.40 -17.03
N PRO A 116 17.43 27.08 -18.00
CA PRO A 116 18.31 25.92 -17.90
C PRO A 116 19.26 25.99 -16.71
N PHE A 117 19.74 27.17 -16.31
CA PHE A 117 20.56 27.32 -15.11
C PHE A 117 19.86 26.75 -13.86
N TYR A 118 18.58 27.07 -13.65
CA TYR A 118 17.80 26.51 -12.56
C TYR A 118 17.61 24.99 -12.71
N CYS A 119 17.24 24.52 -13.90
CA CYS A 119 17.01 23.10 -14.17
C CYS A 119 18.26 22.26 -13.96
N VAL A 120 19.41 22.72 -14.45
CA VAL A 120 20.71 22.05 -14.23
C VAL A 120 21.08 22.06 -12.75
N GLY A 121 20.90 23.18 -12.05
CA GLY A 121 21.17 23.28 -10.62
C GLY A 121 20.36 22.26 -9.79
N VAL A 122 19.07 22.08 -10.10
CA VAL A 122 18.22 21.09 -9.43
C VAL A 122 18.66 19.66 -9.74
N THR A 123 19.03 19.36 -10.99
CA THR A 123 19.50 18.02 -11.38
C THR A 123 20.84 17.67 -10.75
N VAL A 124 21.76 18.62 -10.66
CA VAL A 124 23.08 18.44 -10.01
C VAL A 124 22.91 18.13 -8.52
N LEU A 125 21.97 18.77 -7.83
CA LEU A 125 21.71 18.48 -6.40
C LEU A 125 21.36 17.01 -6.13
N ARG A 126 20.81 16.29 -7.10
CA ARG A 126 20.54 14.85 -6.95
C ARG A 126 21.78 13.98 -7.10
N ILE A 127 22.72 14.40 -7.96
CA ILE A 127 23.95 13.64 -8.25
C ILE A 127 24.92 13.72 -7.08
N ILE A 128 24.83 14.78 -6.26
CA ILE A 128 25.68 14.94 -5.08
C ILE A 128 25.33 13.83 -4.07
N PRO A 129 26.25 12.91 -3.75
CA PRO A 129 25.99 11.86 -2.80
C PRO A 129 25.73 12.47 -1.43
N HIS A 130 24.55 12.19 -0.89
CA HIS A 130 24.18 12.60 0.46
C HIS A 130 24.86 11.63 1.42
N LYS A 131 25.92 12.08 2.10
CA LYS A 131 26.50 11.29 3.18
C LYS A 131 25.44 11.13 4.27
N PRO A 132 25.17 9.92 4.73
CA PRO A 132 24.30 9.75 5.88
C PRO A 132 24.88 10.52 7.07
N VAL A 133 24.07 11.40 7.65
CA VAL A 133 24.50 12.25 8.78
C VAL A 133 24.73 11.40 10.03
N TYR A 134 24.14 10.20 10.04
CA TYR A 134 24.22 9.26 11.14
C TYR A 134 24.43 7.84 10.60
N THR A 135 25.51 7.19 11.03
CA THR A 135 25.69 5.76 10.84
C THR A 135 25.23 5.07 12.12
N PRO A 136 24.07 4.37 12.10
CA PRO A 136 23.61 3.67 13.27
C PRO A 136 24.64 2.61 13.66
N ASN A 137 24.97 2.55 14.95
CA ASN A 137 25.74 1.44 15.49
C ASN A 137 24.80 0.26 15.66
N PRO A 138 24.94 -0.84 14.91
CA PRO A 138 24.02 -1.97 14.97
C PRO A 138 24.00 -2.63 16.36
N ASN A 139 25.07 -2.50 17.14
CA ASN A 139 25.17 -3.08 18.49
C ASN A 139 24.37 -2.30 19.54
N ASN A 140 23.96 -1.07 19.26
CA ASN A 140 23.15 -0.24 20.16
C ASN A 140 21.74 0.02 19.63
N ALA A 141 21.31 -0.67 18.57
CA ALA A 141 20.00 -0.52 18.01
C ALA A 141 18.98 -1.42 18.73
N PHE A 142 17.75 -0.94 18.88
CA PHE A 142 16.64 -1.81 19.27
C PHE A 142 16.43 -2.86 18.19
N ILE A 143 16.16 -4.09 18.60
CA ILE A 143 15.75 -5.16 17.70
C ILE A 143 14.30 -4.89 17.31
N ILE A 144 14.05 -4.75 16.01
CA ILE A 144 12.69 -4.55 15.50
C ILE A 144 12.07 -5.93 15.29
N ASP A 145 10.99 -6.20 15.99
CA ASP A 145 10.19 -7.42 15.81
C ASP A 145 9.31 -7.27 14.57
N ASN A 146 9.83 -7.73 13.43
CA ASN A 146 9.09 -7.75 12.18
C ASN A 146 8.54 -9.14 11.90
N PRO A 147 7.30 -9.26 11.39
CA PRO A 147 6.75 -10.54 10.96
C PRO A 147 7.64 -11.20 9.90
N ILE A 148 7.88 -12.50 10.06
CA ILE A 148 8.73 -13.30 9.17
C ILE A 148 7.94 -13.68 7.92
N ASP A 149 8.56 -13.56 6.75
CA ASP A 149 8.01 -13.98 5.46
C ASP A 149 8.78 -15.14 4.80
N ASN A 150 9.92 -15.50 5.38
CA ASN A 150 10.85 -16.46 4.78
C ASN A 150 11.14 -17.64 5.71
N LYS A 151 11.02 -18.84 5.15
CA LYS A 151 11.32 -20.11 5.82
C LYS A 151 12.70 -20.14 6.50
N LYS A 152 13.67 -19.40 5.97
CA LYS A 152 15.04 -19.35 6.53
C LYS A 152 15.08 -18.81 7.96
N TYR A 153 14.12 -17.93 8.30
CA TYR A 153 14.05 -17.30 9.62
C TYR A 153 13.02 -17.98 10.54
N ASP A 154 12.37 -19.05 10.07
CA ASP A 154 11.38 -19.79 10.84
C ASP A 154 12.07 -20.73 11.85
N CYS A 155 12.20 -20.27 13.08
CA CYS A 155 12.79 -21.00 14.18
C CYS A 155 11.84 -22.04 14.80
N PHE A 156 10.52 -21.91 14.54
CA PHE A 156 9.49 -22.71 15.19
C PHE A 156 8.90 -23.82 14.31
N GLY A 157 9.28 -23.89 13.04
CA GLY A 157 8.82 -24.94 12.12
C GLY A 157 7.43 -24.68 11.54
N HIS A 158 6.93 -23.44 11.60
CA HIS A 158 5.62 -23.07 11.05
C HIS A 158 5.58 -23.08 9.52
N ALA A 159 6.72 -22.93 8.85
CA ALA A 159 6.81 -22.82 7.41
C ALA A 159 6.26 -24.05 6.68
N GLN A 160 6.51 -25.27 7.20
CA GLN A 160 6.00 -26.50 6.58
C GLN A 160 4.47 -26.59 6.65
N PHE A 161 3.89 -26.15 7.77
CA PHE A 161 2.45 -26.10 7.94
C PHE A 161 1.82 -25.02 7.07
N ALA A 162 2.44 -23.85 6.99
CA ALA A 162 1.99 -22.77 6.13
C ALA A 162 2.01 -23.19 4.64
N GLU A 163 3.07 -23.86 4.19
CA GLU A 163 3.17 -24.44 2.84
C GLU A 163 2.07 -25.47 2.57
N SER A 164 1.86 -26.41 3.52
CA SER A 164 0.81 -27.43 3.40
C SER A 164 -0.57 -26.80 3.33
N MET A 165 -0.88 -25.82 4.18
CA MET A 165 -2.17 -25.11 4.17
C MET A 165 -2.36 -24.30 2.90
N ALA A 166 -1.32 -23.63 2.42
CA ALA A 166 -1.36 -22.88 1.17
C ALA A 166 -1.69 -23.80 -0.02
N ASN A 167 -1.01 -24.93 -0.13
CA ASN A 167 -1.24 -25.89 -1.21
C ASN A 167 -2.66 -26.48 -1.13
N LYS A 168 -3.13 -26.91 0.06
CA LYS A 168 -4.49 -27.40 0.25
C LYS A 168 -5.53 -26.35 -0.15
N LEU A 169 -5.30 -25.08 0.21
CA LEU A 169 -6.21 -23.99 -0.13
C LEU A 169 -6.25 -23.73 -1.65
N LEU A 170 -5.10 -23.82 -2.33
CA LEU A 170 -5.03 -23.69 -3.79
C LEU A 170 -5.74 -24.86 -4.51
N ASP A 171 -5.55 -26.09 -4.02
CA ASP A 171 -6.10 -27.32 -4.62
C ASP A 171 -7.61 -27.49 -4.32
N THR A 172 -8.15 -26.74 -3.37
CA THR A 172 -9.57 -26.79 -3.05
C THR A 172 -10.41 -26.30 -4.23
N ASN A 173 -11.23 -27.19 -4.80
CA ASN A 173 -12.13 -26.81 -5.89
C ASN A 173 -13.34 -26.04 -5.33
N ILE A 174 -13.46 -24.78 -5.73
CA ILE A 174 -14.52 -23.86 -5.28
C ILE A 174 -15.35 -23.43 -6.49
N SER A 175 -16.20 -24.32 -6.96
CA SER A 175 -17.13 -24.06 -8.05
C SER A 175 -18.45 -23.43 -7.58
N SER A 176 -18.79 -23.60 -6.31
CA SER A 176 -20.02 -23.05 -5.71
C SER A 176 -19.72 -22.51 -4.30
N GLY A 177 -19.78 -21.20 -4.15
CA GLY A 177 -19.52 -20.54 -2.87
C GLY A 177 -18.03 -20.24 -2.62
N ALA A 178 -17.74 -19.61 -1.49
CA ALA A 178 -16.38 -19.30 -1.03
C ALA A 178 -15.92 -20.30 0.03
N PHE A 179 -14.61 -20.45 0.18
CA PHE A 179 -14.00 -21.21 1.28
C PHE A 179 -13.41 -20.27 2.32
N THR A 180 -13.61 -20.57 3.61
CA THR A 180 -13.13 -19.74 4.71
C THR A 180 -12.28 -20.55 5.68
N LEU A 181 -11.03 -20.10 5.87
CA LEU A 181 -10.04 -20.65 6.78
C LEU A 181 -9.73 -19.65 7.90
N GLY A 182 -9.90 -20.05 9.15
CA GLY A 182 -9.46 -19.32 10.32
C GLY A 182 -8.05 -19.76 10.74
N ILE A 183 -7.13 -18.83 10.92
CA ILE A 183 -5.83 -19.06 11.55
C ILE A 183 -5.94 -18.56 12.98
N VAL A 184 -5.95 -19.49 13.93
CA VAL A 184 -6.27 -19.22 15.32
C VAL A 184 -5.04 -19.32 16.19
N ALA A 185 -4.72 -18.26 16.92
CA ALA A 185 -3.69 -18.26 17.97
C ALA A 185 -3.86 -17.04 18.88
N PRO A 186 -3.36 -17.07 20.10
CA PRO A 186 -3.25 -15.89 20.96
C PRO A 186 -2.39 -14.80 20.32
N TRP A 187 -2.42 -13.59 20.89
CA TRP A 187 -1.55 -12.52 20.44
C TRP A 187 -0.07 -12.88 20.67
N GLY A 188 0.81 -12.48 19.73
CA GLY A 188 2.24 -12.76 19.80
C GLY A 188 2.66 -14.14 19.27
N PHE A 189 1.74 -15.03 18.93
CA PHE A 189 2.03 -16.40 18.47
C PHE A 189 2.35 -16.51 16.97
N GLY A 190 2.68 -15.42 16.30
CA GLY A 190 3.17 -15.46 14.91
C GLY A 190 2.09 -15.63 13.84
N LYS A 191 0.80 -15.28 14.09
CA LYS A 191 -0.28 -15.34 13.09
C LYS A 191 0.10 -14.64 11.79
N THR A 192 0.58 -13.40 11.87
CA THR A 192 1.01 -12.60 10.70
C THR A 192 2.18 -13.24 9.96
N SER A 193 3.17 -13.79 10.68
CA SER A 193 4.29 -14.51 10.08
C SER A 193 3.82 -15.76 9.32
N PHE A 194 2.88 -16.51 9.90
CA PHE A 194 2.28 -17.68 9.26
C PHE A 194 1.54 -17.30 7.97
N ILE A 195 0.74 -16.24 8.01
CA ILE A 195 0.06 -15.69 6.83
C ILE A 195 1.07 -15.26 5.76
N ASN A 196 2.15 -14.56 6.13
CA ASN A 196 3.17 -14.11 5.19
C ASN A 196 3.87 -15.29 4.50
N MET A 197 4.16 -16.37 5.23
CA MET A 197 4.69 -17.59 4.67
C MET A 197 3.69 -18.27 3.71
N MET A 198 2.39 -18.30 4.04
CA MET A 198 1.35 -18.77 3.12
C MET A 198 1.30 -17.94 1.85
N LYS A 199 1.28 -16.60 1.95
CA LYS A 199 1.28 -15.68 0.80
C LYS A 199 2.48 -15.94 -0.11
N LYS A 200 3.66 -16.09 0.47
CA LYS A 200 4.90 -16.40 -0.27
C LYS A 200 4.79 -17.68 -1.09
N GLN A 201 4.17 -18.71 -0.53
CA GLN A 201 3.96 -20.00 -1.24
C GLN A 201 2.91 -19.88 -2.36
N MET A 202 1.97 -18.95 -2.24
CA MET A 202 0.92 -18.70 -3.23
C MET A 202 1.32 -17.66 -4.29
N GLU A 203 2.47 -17.02 -4.16
CA GLU A 203 2.97 -16.02 -5.09
C GLU A 203 3.00 -16.57 -6.51
N ASN A 204 2.47 -15.85 -7.49
CA ASN A 204 2.28 -16.26 -8.89
C ASN A 204 1.30 -17.41 -9.15
N LYS A 205 0.72 -18.03 -8.13
CA LYS A 205 -0.28 -19.12 -8.27
C LYS A 205 -1.70 -18.65 -8.02
N ALA A 206 -1.87 -17.60 -7.24
CA ALA A 206 -3.16 -17.02 -6.87
C ALA A 206 -3.13 -15.49 -6.96
N ILE A 207 -4.31 -14.89 -7.04
CA ILE A 207 -4.51 -13.46 -6.84
C ILE A 207 -4.62 -13.25 -5.33
N ILE A 208 -3.62 -12.60 -4.75
CA ILE A 208 -3.56 -12.32 -3.32
C ILE A 208 -4.11 -10.93 -3.06
N ILE A 209 -5.04 -10.84 -2.12
CA ILE A 209 -5.68 -9.59 -1.70
C ILE A 209 -5.52 -9.48 -0.19
N ASP A 210 -4.88 -8.39 0.25
CA ASP A 210 -4.73 -8.07 1.66
C ASP A 210 -5.80 -7.07 2.09
N PHE A 211 -6.60 -7.48 3.06
CA PHE A 211 -7.60 -6.62 3.67
C PHE A 211 -7.32 -6.50 5.17
N SER A 212 -6.89 -5.32 5.60
CA SER A 212 -6.62 -4.99 7.00
C SER A 212 -7.66 -4.00 7.51
N PRO A 213 -8.79 -4.47 8.04
CA PRO A 213 -9.93 -3.61 8.39
C PRO A 213 -9.59 -2.50 9.38
N TRP A 214 -8.67 -2.75 10.31
CA TRP A 214 -8.28 -1.81 11.35
C TRP A 214 -7.65 -0.50 10.82
N ILE A 215 -7.15 -0.49 9.57
CA ILE A 215 -6.55 0.70 8.95
C ILE A 215 -7.62 1.75 8.62
N TYR A 216 -8.88 1.34 8.45
CA TYR A 216 -9.93 2.21 7.93
C TYR A 216 -10.60 3.07 9.00
N GLY A 217 -10.43 2.77 10.30
CA GLY A 217 -11.03 3.52 11.42
C GLY A 217 -12.55 3.29 11.56
N THR A 218 -13.08 3.78 12.68
CA THR A 218 -14.47 3.52 13.11
C THR A 218 -15.56 4.18 12.26
N ASP A 219 -15.22 5.24 11.53
CA ASP A 219 -16.18 6.03 10.74
C ASP A 219 -16.28 5.57 9.28
N THR A 220 -15.48 4.59 8.87
CA THR A 220 -15.45 4.12 7.48
C THR A 220 -16.31 2.88 7.34
N ASN A 221 -17.14 2.85 6.28
CA ASN A 221 -17.90 1.67 5.92
C ASN A 221 -16.96 0.56 5.44
N LEU A 222 -16.74 -0.44 6.28
CA LEU A 222 -15.83 -1.57 5.99
C LEU A 222 -16.29 -2.39 4.78
N THR A 223 -17.59 -2.46 4.52
CA THR A 223 -18.12 -3.14 3.33
C THR A 223 -17.67 -2.45 2.05
N GLN A 224 -17.78 -1.13 1.98
CA GLN A 224 -17.30 -0.36 0.82
C GLN A 224 -15.78 -0.45 0.69
N ALA A 225 -15.04 -0.36 1.80
CA ALA A 225 -13.59 -0.50 1.81
C ALA A 225 -13.14 -1.86 1.26
N PHE A 226 -13.79 -2.94 1.70
CA PHE A 226 -13.53 -4.29 1.22
C PHE A 226 -13.76 -4.45 -0.29
N PHE A 227 -14.92 -4.02 -0.79
CA PHE A 227 -15.21 -4.13 -2.22
C PHE A 227 -14.34 -3.20 -3.07
N THR A 228 -13.89 -2.08 -2.53
CA THR A 228 -12.93 -1.20 -3.19
C THR A 228 -11.57 -1.88 -3.36
N GLU A 229 -11.07 -2.56 -2.31
CA GLU A 229 -9.78 -3.27 -2.39
C GLU A 229 -9.88 -4.51 -3.30
N LEU A 230 -10.99 -5.24 -3.23
CA LEU A 230 -11.29 -6.33 -4.14
C LEU A 230 -11.30 -5.85 -5.60
N ASN A 231 -11.99 -4.75 -5.87
CA ASN A 231 -12.05 -4.13 -7.19
C ASN A 231 -10.66 -3.69 -7.71
N LYS A 232 -9.87 -3.04 -6.87
CA LYS A 232 -8.53 -2.58 -7.22
C LYS A 232 -7.64 -3.74 -7.67
N SER A 233 -7.75 -4.89 -6.99
CA SER A 233 -6.97 -6.08 -7.29
C SER A 233 -7.47 -6.83 -8.53
N LEU A 234 -8.78 -6.86 -8.76
CA LEU A 234 -9.39 -7.64 -9.84
C LEU A 234 -9.60 -6.89 -11.16
N ARG A 235 -9.59 -5.57 -11.16
CA ARG A 235 -9.80 -4.74 -12.39
C ARG A 235 -8.81 -5.04 -13.52
N ILE A 236 -7.61 -5.55 -13.20
CA ILE A 236 -6.59 -5.93 -14.17
C ILE A 236 -7.04 -7.16 -15.00
N TYR A 237 -7.85 -8.03 -14.39
CA TYR A 237 -8.33 -9.26 -15.01
C TYR A 237 -9.65 -9.07 -15.76
N ASN A 238 -10.50 -8.16 -15.29
CA ASN A 238 -11.76 -7.85 -15.94
C ASN A 238 -12.26 -6.43 -15.58
N THR A 239 -12.30 -5.55 -16.56
CA THR A 239 -12.74 -4.14 -16.36
C THR A 239 -14.23 -4.00 -16.09
N SER A 240 -15.09 -4.90 -16.63
CA SER A 240 -16.54 -4.86 -16.38
C SER A 240 -16.90 -5.28 -14.95
N LEU A 241 -16.02 -6.04 -14.27
CA LEU A 241 -16.20 -6.45 -12.89
C LEU A 241 -16.24 -5.25 -11.93
N SER A 242 -15.51 -4.18 -12.26
CA SER A 242 -15.40 -2.96 -11.45
C SER A 242 -16.75 -2.31 -11.17
N GLU A 243 -17.56 -2.13 -12.22
CA GLU A 243 -18.88 -1.50 -12.08
C GLU A 243 -19.84 -2.38 -11.28
N ASP A 244 -19.82 -3.71 -11.53
CA ASP A 244 -20.70 -4.65 -10.86
C ASP A 244 -20.35 -4.82 -9.37
N LEU A 245 -19.06 -4.82 -9.00
CA LEU A 245 -18.61 -4.89 -7.61
C LEU A 245 -19.04 -3.65 -6.82
N MET A 246 -18.80 -2.46 -7.37
CA MET A 246 -19.17 -1.22 -6.69
C MET A 246 -20.68 -1.08 -6.54
N ALA A 247 -21.45 -1.37 -7.60
CA ALA A 247 -22.89 -1.36 -7.54
C ALA A 247 -23.46 -2.40 -6.57
N TYR A 248 -22.80 -3.55 -6.40
CA TYR A 248 -23.18 -4.56 -5.41
C TYR A 248 -22.88 -4.07 -3.97
N ALA A 249 -21.72 -3.42 -3.75
CA ALA A 249 -21.35 -2.84 -2.47
C ALA A 249 -22.35 -1.77 -2.01
N GLU A 250 -22.74 -0.85 -2.90
CA GLU A 250 -23.76 0.17 -2.63
C GLU A 250 -25.11 -0.44 -2.24
N LEU A 251 -25.52 -1.51 -2.92
CA LEU A 251 -26.75 -2.21 -2.60
C LEU A 251 -26.70 -2.95 -1.25
N LEU A 252 -25.53 -3.41 -0.81
CA LEU A 252 -25.36 -4.04 0.51
C LEU A 252 -25.43 -3.03 1.64
N ASP A 253 -24.97 -1.82 1.41
CA ASP A 253 -24.92 -0.78 2.43
C ASP A 253 -26.29 -0.26 2.86
N GLY A 254 -27.29 -0.32 1.99
CA GLY A 254 -28.69 -0.09 2.34
C GLY A 254 -29.05 1.28 2.92
N SER A 255 -28.12 2.23 2.91
CA SER A 255 -28.18 3.51 3.65
C SER A 255 -29.25 4.51 3.13
N GLU A 256 -29.88 4.28 1.99
CA GLU A 256 -30.80 5.25 1.38
C GLU A 256 -32.31 4.96 1.57
N MET A 257 -32.73 3.93 2.36
CA MET A 257 -34.14 3.48 2.35
C MET A 257 -34.91 3.64 3.66
N GLU A 258 -34.71 4.72 4.38
CA GLU A 258 -35.50 4.99 5.61
C GLU A 258 -36.75 5.87 5.46
N THR A 259 -37.27 6.16 4.29
CA THR A 259 -38.51 6.97 4.21
C THR A 259 -39.55 6.42 3.24
N LEU A 260 -40.78 6.14 3.80
CA LEU A 260 -42.11 6.11 3.20
C LEU A 260 -42.81 4.78 2.91
N ASN A 261 -43.99 4.63 3.50
CA ASN A 261 -44.85 3.51 3.87
C ASN A 261 -45.46 2.56 2.82
N ILE A 262 -45.45 2.79 1.55
CA ILE A 262 -45.99 1.85 0.53
C ILE A 262 -45.01 1.71 -0.63
N LEU A 263 -44.43 2.80 -1.08
CA LEU A 263 -43.34 2.81 -2.07
C LEU A 263 -42.15 1.98 -1.58
N SER A 264 -41.88 1.96 -0.28
CA SER A 264 -40.79 1.20 0.33
C SER A 264 -40.94 -0.33 0.15
N ARG A 265 -42.18 -0.89 0.13
CA ARG A 265 -42.37 -2.31 -0.12
C ARG A 265 -42.11 -2.71 -1.57
N ILE A 266 -42.48 -1.86 -2.51
CA ILE A 266 -42.21 -2.08 -3.95
C ILE A 266 -40.72 -1.89 -4.21
N LEU A 267 -40.16 -0.82 -3.69
CA LEU A 267 -38.73 -0.53 -3.80
C LEU A 267 -37.86 -1.61 -3.14
N LYS A 268 -38.23 -2.12 -1.96
CA LYS A 268 -37.58 -3.29 -1.32
C LYS A 268 -37.59 -4.54 -2.18
N LYS A 269 -38.71 -4.82 -2.88
CA LYS A 269 -38.83 -5.96 -3.80
C LYS A 269 -37.93 -5.77 -5.03
N TRP A 270 -37.89 -4.57 -5.60
CA TRP A 270 -37.02 -4.20 -6.71
C TRP A 270 -35.55 -4.23 -6.29
N HIS A 271 -35.24 -3.70 -5.13
CA HIS A 271 -33.89 -3.72 -4.55
C HIS A 271 -33.38 -5.16 -4.39
N LYS A 272 -34.21 -6.07 -3.83
CA LYS A 272 -33.84 -7.47 -3.68
C LYS A 272 -33.60 -8.14 -5.03
N GLN A 273 -34.43 -7.91 -6.02
CA GLN A 273 -34.26 -8.47 -7.38
C GLN A 273 -33.01 -7.93 -8.03
N THR A 274 -32.72 -6.66 -7.85
CA THR A 274 -31.49 -6.02 -8.38
C THR A 274 -30.25 -6.59 -7.71
N LEU A 275 -30.28 -6.80 -6.39
CA LEU A 275 -29.19 -7.41 -5.63
C LEU A 275 -28.91 -8.85 -6.11
N GLU A 276 -29.96 -9.67 -6.27
CA GLU A 276 -29.83 -11.05 -6.76
C GLU A 276 -29.28 -11.10 -8.20
N PHE A 277 -29.71 -10.20 -9.05
CA PHE A 277 -29.23 -10.09 -10.42
C PHE A 277 -27.73 -9.70 -10.45
N ARG A 278 -27.33 -8.67 -9.70
CA ARG A 278 -25.93 -8.24 -9.61
C ARG A 278 -25.05 -9.35 -9.02
N ARG A 279 -25.55 -10.04 -7.99
CA ARG A 279 -24.85 -11.16 -7.40
C ARG A 279 -24.56 -12.26 -8.42
N LYS A 280 -25.56 -12.71 -9.19
CA LYS A 280 -25.38 -13.74 -10.23
C LYS A 280 -24.37 -13.32 -11.29
N LYS A 281 -24.42 -12.07 -11.73
CA LYS A 281 -23.47 -11.54 -12.69
C LYS A 281 -22.05 -11.55 -12.15
N LEU A 282 -21.86 -11.22 -10.87
CA LEU A 282 -20.57 -11.31 -10.17
C LEU A 282 -20.09 -12.76 -10.05
N GLU A 283 -20.98 -13.70 -9.71
CA GLU A 283 -20.67 -15.14 -9.63
C GLU A 283 -20.13 -15.64 -10.98
N GLU A 284 -20.81 -15.35 -12.08
CA GLU A 284 -20.36 -15.71 -13.43
C GLU A 284 -19.01 -15.09 -13.80
N THR A 285 -18.81 -13.83 -13.46
CA THR A 285 -17.57 -13.13 -13.77
C THR A 285 -16.38 -13.65 -12.95
N LEU A 286 -16.59 -13.96 -11.67
CA LEU A 286 -15.57 -14.53 -10.79
C LEU A 286 -15.17 -15.97 -11.21
N LEU A 287 -16.11 -16.77 -11.70
CA LEU A 287 -15.84 -18.09 -12.27
C LEU A 287 -14.92 -18.03 -13.51
N ASN A 288 -15.03 -16.97 -14.29
CA ASN A 288 -14.19 -16.79 -15.48
C ASN A 288 -12.74 -16.43 -15.16
N ILE A 289 -12.42 -16.05 -13.93
CA ILE A 289 -11.06 -15.80 -13.48
C ILE A 289 -10.40 -17.14 -13.20
N LYS A 290 -9.39 -17.49 -14.02
CA LYS A 290 -8.72 -18.82 -13.96
C LYS A 290 -7.88 -19.01 -12.70
N GLN A 291 -7.36 -17.92 -12.15
CA GLN A 291 -6.53 -17.99 -10.94
C GLN A 291 -7.40 -17.98 -9.68
N PRO A 292 -7.05 -18.76 -8.66
CA PRO A 292 -7.69 -18.68 -7.35
C PRO A 292 -7.52 -17.28 -6.76
N ILE A 293 -8.58 -16.75 -6.13
CA ILE A 293 -8.55 -15.46 -5.45
C ILE A 293 -8.51 -15.76 -3.94
N VAL A 294 -7.44 -15.31 -3.29
CA VAL A 294 -7.23 -15.52 -1.85
C VAL A 294 -7.20 -14.17 -1.13
N ILE A 295 -8.13 -13.99 -0.20
CA ILE A 295 -8.30 -12.76 0.57
C ILE A 295 -7.79 -13.03 1.98
N PHE A 296 -6.73 -12.36 2.36
CA PHE A 296 -6.16 -12.40 3.70
C PHE A 296 -6.71 -11.26 4.54
N ILE A 297 -7.26 -11.61 5.71
CA ILE A 297 -7.79 -10.68 6.71
C ILE A 297 -6.97 -10.88 7.98
N ASP A 298 -6.10 -9.95 8.30
CA ASP A 298 -5.27 -9.99 9.49
C ASP A 298 -5.78 -9.00 10.54
N ASP A 299 -5.31 -9.15 11.77
CA ASP A 299 -5.55 -8.22 12.87
C ASP A 299 -7.04 -8.04 13.26
N LEU A 300 -7.86 -9.09 13.18
CA LEU A 300 -9.26 -9.04 13.65
C LEU A 300 -9.37 -8.79 15.16
N ASP A 301 -8.34 -9.15 15.90
CA ASP A 301 -8.22 -8.94 17.36
C ASP A 301 -7.83 -7.50 17.74
N ARG A 302 -7.70 -6.60 16.79
CA ARG A 302 -7.54 -5.16 17.02
C ARG A 302 -8.83 -4.36 16.85
N LEU A 303 -9.88 -5.00 16.38
CA LEU A 303 -11.15 -4.36 16.04
C LEU A 303 -12.10 -4.32 17.25
N GLU A 304 -12.98 -3.33 17.26
CA GLU A 304 -14.10 -3.30 18.18
C GLU A 304 -15.17 -4.35 17.83
N SER A 305 -16.00 -4.72 18.82
CA SER A 305 -17.04 -5.76 18.62
C SER A 305 -17.96 -5.51 17.43
N LYS A 306 -18.30 -4.25 17.15
CA LYS A 306 -19.17 -3.88 16.00
C LYS A 306 -18.43 -4.08 14.67
N GLU A 307 -17.18 -3.67 14.58
CA GLU A 307 -16.33 -3.80 13.41
C GLU A 307 -16.06 -5.29 13.08
N ILE A 308 -15.77 -6.10 14.11
CA ILE A 308 -15.65 -7.55 13.96
C ILE A 308 -16.92 -8.12 13.33
N MET A 309 -18.09 -7.74 13.82
CA MET A 309 -19.35 -8.22 13.29
C MET A 309 -19.56 -7.79 11.83
N GLU A 310 -19.11 -6.59 11.46
CA GLU A 310 -19.20 -6.12 10.08
C GLU A 310 -18.29 -6.94 9.16
N VAL A 311 -17.03 -7.22 9.57
CA VAL A 311 -16.14 -8.12 8.80
C VAL A 311 -16.71 -9.52 8.67
N LEU A 312 -17.25 -10.09 9.75
CA LEU A 312 -17.90 -11.42 9.70
C LEU A 312 -19.11 -11.43 8.78
N LYS A 313 -19.89 -10.33 8.71
CA LYS A 313 -20.98 -10.16 7.73
C LYS A 313 -20.45 -10.08 6.29
N ILE A 314 -19.34 -9.38 6.06
CA ILE A 314 -18.70 -9.31 4.72
C ILE A 314 -18.32 -10.71 4.27
N ILE A 315 -17.63 -11.50 5.09
CA ILE A 315 -17.27 -12.88 4.78
C ILE A 315 -18.53 -13.70 4.47
N ARG A 316 -19.53 -13.63 5.32
CA ARG A 316 -20.79 -14.36 5.15
C ARG A 316 -21.55 -13.95 3.89
N ASN A 317 -21.64 -12.66 3.59
CA ASN A 317 -22.32 -12.15 2.39
C ASN A 317 -21.59 -12.55 1.11
N SER A 318 -20.27 -12.69 1.19
CA SER A 318 -19.43 -13.14 0.08
C SER A 318 -19.27 -14.67 0.02
N ALA A 319 -19.84 -15.42 0.99
CA ALA A 319 -19.72 -16.87 1.08
C ALA A 319 -20.31 -17.63 -0.13
N ASN A 320 -21.16 -17.00 -0.91
CA ASN A 320 -21.73 -17.60 -2.11
C ASN A 320 -20.95 -17.25 -3.39
N PHE A 321 -19.93 -16.41 -3.32
CA PHE A 321 -19.12 -16.10 -4.48
C PHE A 321 -18.13 -17.22 -4.76
N PRO A 322 -18.17 -17.81 -5.95
CA PRO A 322 -17.21 -18.83 -6.33
C PRO A 322 -15.82 -18.27 -6.51
N ASN A 323 -14.81 -19.15 -6.48
CA ASN A 323 -13.41 -18.83 -6.66
C ASN A 323 -12.79 -17.93 -5.56
N LEU A 324 -13.54 -17.54 -4.52
CA LEU A 324 -13.03 -16.80 -3.38
C LEU A 324 -12.58 -17.71 -2.24
N ARG A 325 -11.46 -17.39 -1.65
CA ARG A 325 -10.90 -18.05 -0.45
C ARG A 325 -10.57 -16.97 0.57
N PHE A 326 -11.15 -17.06 1.75
CA PHE A 326 -10.83 -16.18 2.86
C PHE A 326 -9.88 -16.87 3.83
N VAL A 327 -8.85 -16.19 4.24
CA VAL A 327 -7.93 -16.58 5.31
C VAL A 327 -7.95 -15.48 6.35
N ALA A 328 -8.57 -15.74 7.50
CA ALA A 328 -8.68 -14.75 8.57
C ALA A 328 -7.84 -15.17 9.78
N ALA A 329 -6.99 -14.26 10.29
CA ALA A 329 -6.22 -14.49 11.49
C ALA A 329 -6.85 -13.79 12.69
N TYR A 330 -6.99 -14.51 13.80
CA TYR A 330 -7.61 -13.99 15.01
C TYR A 330 -7.26 -14.78 16.28
N ASP A 331 -7.51 -14.15 17.41
CA ASP A 331 -7.59 -14.82 18.71
C ASP A 331 -9.03 -15.28 18.94
N HIS A 332 -9.22 -16.59 19.13
CA HIS A 332 -10.54 -17.20 19.31
C HIS A 332 -11.27 -16.65 20.54
N ASN A 333 -10.56 -16.52 21.67
CA ASN A 333 -11.14 -16.02 22.92
C ASN A 333 -11.60 -14.58 22.78
N TYR A 334 -10.79 -13.75 22.11
CA TYR A 334 -11.13 -12.37 21.86
C TYR A 334 -12.38 -12.25 20.96
N LEU A 335 -12.43 -13.00 19.85
CA LEU A 335 -13.60 -12.99 18.96
C LEU A 335 -14.87 -13.45 19.67
N VAL A 336 -14.80 -14.54 20.42
CA VAL A 336 -15.94 -15.06 21.21
C VAL A 336 -16.44 -14.00 22.18
N GLN A 337 -15.54 -13.33 22.90
CA GLN A 337 -15.91 -12.27 23.83
C GLN A 337 -16.51 -11.06 23.13
N ALA A 338 -15.93 -10.64 22.01
CA ALA A 338 -16.43 -9.51 21.21
C ALA A 338 -17.85 -9.76 20.67
N ILE A 339 -18.11 -10.98 20.18
CA ILE A 339 -19.44 -11.40 19.71
C ILE A 339 -20.44 -11.50 20.86
N LYS A 340 -20.01 -11.98 22.02
CA LYS A 340 -20.83 -12.07 23.25
C LYS A 340 -21.28 -10.68 23.71
N ASN A 341 -20.43 -9.66 23.59
CA ASN A 341 -20.76 -8.28 23.92
C ASN A 341 -21.90 -7.71 23.08
N LEU A 342 -22.14 -8.29 21.90
CA LEU A 342 -23.27 -7.95 21.01
C LEU A 342 -24.54 -8.77 21.32
N SER A 343 -24.62 -9.42 22.47
CA SER A 343 -25.77 -10.20 22.93
C SER A 343 -26.10 -11.42 22.03
N ILE A 344 -25.12 -11.96 21.33
CA ILE A 344 -25.29 -13.20 20.55
C ILE A 344 -25.16 -14.39 21.50
N TYR A 345 -26.19 -15.23 21.60
CA TYR A 345 -26.31 -16.28 22.60
C TYR A 345 -25.24 -17.38 22.51
N SER A 346 -24.80 -17.73 21.30
CA SER A 346 -23.83 -18.81 21.09
C SER A 346 -22.73 -18.38 20.13
N PRO A 347 -21.72 -17.60 20.58
CA PRO A 347 -20.68 -17.07 19.71
C PRO A 347 -19.85 -18.14 18.99
N GLY A 348 -19.50 -19.26 19.65
CA GLY A 348 -18.77 -20.37 19.04
C GLY A 348 -19.52 -21.00 17.86
N ILE A 349 -20.80 -21.35 18.04
CA ILE A 349 -21.64 -21.87 16.94
C ILE A 349 -21.78 -20.85 15.80
N PHE A 350 -21.76 -19.56 16.13
CA PHE A 350 -21.81 -18.51 15.12
C PHE A 350 -20.53 -18.50 14.27
N LEU A 351 -19.35 -18.64 14.89
CA LEU A 351 -18.07 -18.71 14.19
C LEU A 351 -17.95 -19.97 13.33
N GLU A 352 -18.38 -21.14 13.82
CA GLU A 352 -18.41 -22.39 13.06
C GLU A 352 -19.25 -22.31 11.76
N LYS A 353 -20.25 -21.43 11.72
CA LYS A 353 -21.03 -21.17 10.49
C LYS A 353 -20.33 -20.25 9.50
N ILE A 354 -19.27 -19.57 9.92
CA ILE A 354 -18.49 -18.64 9.08
C ILE A 354 -17.21 -19.30 8.61
N PHE A 355 -16.45 -19.92 9.53
CA PHE A 355 -15.20 -20.60 9.23
C PHE A 355 -15.44 -22.10 9.04
N GLN A 356 -15.24 -22.61 7.81
CA GLN A 356 -15.36 -24.04 7.53
C GLN A 356 -14.24 -24.85 8.17
N VAL A 357 -13.05 -24.24 8.29
CA VAL A 357 -11.89 -24.84 8.95
C VAL A 357 -11.22 -23.79 9.83
N GLU A 358 -10.93 -24.16 11.06
CA GLU A 358 -10.05 -23.40 11.95
C GLU A 358 -8.75 -24.17 12.12
N TYR A 359 -7.63 -23.52 11.82
CA TYR A 359 -6.29 -24.06 12.07
C TYR A 359 -5.68 -23.36 13.26
N ILE A 360 -5.53 -24.10 14.35
CA ILE A 360 -4.93 -23.62 15.57
C ILE A 360 -3.42 -23.73 15.41
N LEU A 361 -2.69 -22.61 15.49
CA LEU A 361 -1.24 -22.64 15.48
C LEU A 361 -0.71 -23.39 16.69
N PRO A 362 0.24 -24.31 16.50
CA PRO A 362 0.81 -25.03 17.61
C PRO A 362 1.56 -24.08 18.56
N ASN A 363 1.51 -24.40 19.84
CA ASN A 363 2.28 -23.67 20.83
C ASN A 363 3.78 -23.80 20.55
N PHE A 364 4.53 -22.76 20.87
CA PHE A 364 5.98 -22.80 20.76
C PHE A 364 6.58 -23.85 21.69
N ASP A 365 7.56 -24.58 21.15
CA ASP A 365 8.40 -25.42 21.94
C ASP A 365 9.24 -24.54 22.90
N LYS A 366 9.06 -24.75 24.19
CA LYS A 366 9.76 -23.96 25.22
C LYS A 366 11.29 -24.06 25.09
N GLU A 367 11.80 -25.22 24.72
CA GLU A 367 13.24 -25.42 24.54
C GLU A 367 13.77 -24.55 23.39
N LYS A 368 13.09 -24.54 22.26
CA LYS A 368 13.43 -23.65 21.13
C LYS A 368 13.33 -22.18 21.47
N LEU A 369 12.34 -21.79 22.25
CA LEU A 369 12.21 -20.41 22.69
C LEU A 369 13.38 -19.99 23.57
N TYR A 370 13.82 -20.86 24.48
CA TYR A 370 15.01 -20.62 25.30
C TYR A 370 16.30 -20.57 24.49
N GLU A 371 16.45 -21.43 23.48
CA GLU A 371 17.59 -21.40 22.56
C GLU A 371 17.66 -20.05 21.82
N GLN A 372 16.54 -19.59 21.28
CA GLN A 372 16.46 -18.29 20.60
C GLN A 372 16.78 -17.12 21.56
N LEU A 373 16.23 -17.15 22.76
CA LEU A 373 16.52 -16.14 23.77
C LEU A 373 18.01 -16.15 24.16
N TYR A 374 18.60 -17.33 24.29
CA TYR A 374 20.04 -17.46 24.56
C TYR A 374 20.89 -16.91 23.40
N GLU A 375 20.56 -17.23 22.16
CA GLU A 375 21.26 -16.70 20.99
C GLU A 375 21.21 -15.17 20.96
N LEU A 376 20.03 -14.59 21.15
CA LEU A 376 19.84 -13.14 21.18
C LEU A 376 20.65 -12.49 22.32
N CYS A 377 20.51 -12.99 23.54
CA CYS A 377 21.21 -12.43 24.70
C CYS A 377 22.73 -12.63 24.61
N SER A 378 23.20 -13.72 24.01
CA SER A 378 24.63 -14.02 23.85
C SER A 378 25.38 -13.01 22.97
N THR A 379 24.67 -12.22 22.19
CA THR A 379 25.26 -11.13 21.39
C THR A 379 25.59 -9.91 22.24
N PHE A 380 24.96 -9.74 23.42
CA PHE A 380 25.10 -8.58 24.28
C PHE A 380 25.84 -8.87 25.60
N VAL A 381 26.01 -10.14 25.96
CA VAL A 381 26.62 -10.55 27.23
C VAL A 381 27.93 -11.27 26.97
N GLU A 382 29.01 -10.81 27.63
CA GLU A 382 30.35 -11.42 27.52
C GLU A 382 30.44 -12.76 28.21
N GLU A 383 29.76 -12.94 29.36
CA GLU A 383 29.80 -14.16 30.17
C GLU A 383 28.70 -15.17 29.77
N LYS A 384 28.92 -15.85 28.65
CA LYS A 384 27.98 -16.79 28.04
C LYS A 384 27.60 -17.98 28.94
N GLU A 385 28.51 -18.44 29.79
CA GLU A 385 28.25 -19.57 30.71
C GLU A 385 27.27 -19.19 31.83
N GLU A 386 27.35 -17.97 32.38
CA GLU A 386 26.38 -17.49 33.36
C GLU A 386 25.02 -17.26 32.68
N LEU A 387 24.99 -16.68 31.51
CA LEU A 387 23.76 -16.51 30.74
C LEU A 387 23.05 -17.84 30.50
N LYS A 388 23.80 -18.88 30.15
CA LYS A 388 23.26 -20.21 29.92
C LYS A 388 22.67 -20.81 31.19
N LYS A 389 23.32 -20.60 32.34
CA LYS A 389 22.80 -21.04 33.65
C LYS A 389 21.51 -20.30 34.02
N ILE A 390 21.42 -19.01 33.77
CA ILE A 390 20.24 -18.18 34.06
C ILE A 390 19.05 -18.59 33.19
N LEU A 391 19.28 -18.88 31.91
CA LEU A 391 18.23 -19.20 30.94
C LEU A 391 17.85 -20.69 30.93
N THR A 392 18.61 -21.60 31.59
CA THR A 392 18.26 -23.02 31.61
C THR A 392 17.04 -23.25 32.53
N PRO A 393 16.05 -24.08 32.11
CA PRO A 393 14.81 -24.31 32.85
C PRO A 393 15.00 -24.87 34.29
N GLN A 394 16.18 -25.43 34.59
CA GLN A 394 16.53 -25.94 35.93
C GLN A 394 16.74 -24.84 36.95
N TYR A 395 17.13 -23.65 36.54
CA TYR A 395 17.16 -22.47 37.39
C TYR A 395 15.83 -21.74 37.22
N ARG A 396 14.82 -22.18 37.95
CA ARG A 396 13.54 -21.49 38.05
C ARG A 396 13.79 -20.04 38.46
N ILE A 397 13.81 -19.15 37.45
CA ILE A 397 13.49 -17.75 37.72
C ILE A 397 12.00 -17.76 38.07
N THR A 398 11.72 -18.01 39.33
CA THR A 398 10.41 -17.85 39.91
C THR A 398 10.14 -16.35 39.93
N GLY A 399 9.35 -15.90 39.01
CA GLY A 399 8.86 -14.54 38.98
C GLY A 399 9.27 -13.76 37.73
N PHE A 400 8.32 -13.35 37.00
CA PHE A 400 8.23 -12.37 35.93
C PHE A 400 8.41 -12.88 34.49
N PHE A 401 9.39 -13.74 34.15
CA PHE A 401 9.55 -14.17 32.76
C PHE A 401 8.95 -15.54 32.43
N ALA A 402 8.80 -16.41 33.41
CA ALA A 402 8.33 -17.78 33.17
C ALA A 402 6.80 -17.85 32.95
N ASP A 403 6.04 -16.98 33.58
CA ASP A 403 4.57 -16.97 33.48
C ASP A 403 4.07 -16.12 32.31
N GLU A 404 4.81 -15.08 31.90
CA GLU A 404 4.45 -14.29 30.74
C GLU A 404 4.82 -14.93 29.37
N LEU A 405 5.82 -15.82 29.34
CA LEU A 405 6.16 -16.59 28.13
C LEU A 405 5.27 -17.84 27.94
N THR A 406 4.41 -18.16 28.91
CA THR A 406 3.56 -19.35 28.89
C THR A 406 2.05 -19.07 28.95
N ASN A 407 1.66 -17.81 29.10
CA ASN A 407 0.30 -17.30 28.95
C ASN A 407 0.19 -16.47 27.66
#